data_88e114b25a70c94258dcc1ccaf5209f5
#
_entry.id   88e114b25a70c94258dcc1ccaf5209f5
#
_cell.length_a   1.000
_cell.length_b   1.000
_cell.length_c   1.000
_cell.angle_alpha   90.00
_cell.angle_beta   90.00
_cell.angle_gamma   90.00
#
_symmetry.space_group_name_H-M   'P 1'
#
loop_
_entity.id
_entity.type
_entity.pdbx_description
1 polymer ?
#
loop_
_entity_poly.entity_id
_entity_poly.type
_entity_poly.pdbx_seq_one_letter_code
_entity_poly.pdbx_strand_id
1 'polypeptide(L)'
;FLCLDIANDVLPKADVIIIRQVLQHLSNNEIQQILNRLKTCKYIILTEHLPVGDFIPNTNKIASQGIRLKQQSGVDILSAPFNFQVKKEDVLNEIILKNGSGKIKTSLFTL
;
A
#
# COMPACT_ATOMS: atom_id res chain seq x y z
N PHE A 1 11.50 -6.11 -17.28
CA PHE A 1 11.54 -5.41 -15.98
C PHE A 1 12.37 -4.16 -16.06
N LEU A 2 11.89 -3.08 -15.45
CA LEU A 2 12.62 -1.84 -15.29
C LEU A 2 12.90 -1.62 -13.81
N CYS A 3 14.13 -1.20 -13.49
CA CYS A 3 14.49 -0.83 -12.12
C CYS A 3 14.26 0.68 -11.98
N LEU A 4 13.13 1.05 -11.35
CA LEU A 4 12.70 2.44 -11.22
C LEU A 4 12.41 2.78 -9.77
N ASP A 5 12.68 4.05 -9.39
CA ASP A 5 12.20 4.60 -8.14
C ASP A 5 10.74 5.03 -8.34
N ILE A 6 9.82 4.28 -7.75
CA ILE A 6 8.38 4.51 -7.93
C ILE A 6 7.93 5.89 -7.46
N ALA A 7 8.65 6.49 -6.52
CA ALA A 7 8.31 7.82 -6.02
C ALA A 7 8.82 8.95 -6.92
N ASN A 8 9.95 8.77 -7.59
CA ASN A 8 10.67 9.86 -8.27
C ASN A 8 10.81 9.65 -9.78
N ASP A 9 10.96 8.41 -10.25
CA ASP A 9 11.17 8.16 -11.67
C ASP A 9 9.87 8.29 -12.49
N VAL A 10 10.01 8.58 -13.77
CA VAL A 10 8.88 8.55 -14.71
C VAL A 10 8.47 7.09 -14.90
N LEU A 11 7.23 6.76 -14.53
CA LEU A 11 6.71 5.41 -14.66
C LEU A 11 6.26 5.15 -16.10
N PRO A 12 6.53 3.95 -16.66
CA PRO A 12 5.97 3.59 -17.95
C PRO A 12 4.45 3.48 -17.84
N LYS A 13 3.76 3.74 -18.94
CA LYS A 13 2.32 3.55 -19.02
C LYS A 13 2.03 2.04 -18.88
N ALA A 14 1.17 1.69 -17.94
CA ALA A 14 0.80 0.30 -17.69
C ALA A 14 -0.68 0.22 -17.31
N ASP A 15 -1.32 -0.91 -17.65
CA ASP A 15 -2.69 -1.19 -17.23
C ASP A 15 -2.75 -1.72 -15.80
N VAL A 16 -1.75 -2.48 -15.40
CA VAL A 16 -1.66 -3.11 -14.08
C VAL A 16 -0.32 -2.78 -13.43
N ILE A 17 -0.36 -2.36 -12.18
CA ILE A 17 0.85 -2.16 -11.37
C ILE A 17 0.76 -3.08 -10.15
N ILE A 18 1.84 -3.80 -9.90
CA ILE A 18 1.96 -4.68 -8.74
C ILE A 18 2.93 -4.04 -7.75
N ILE A 19 2.44 -3.77 -6.53
CA ILE A 19 3.24 -3.21 -5.44
C ILE A 19 3.19 -4.19 -4.28
N ARG A 20 4.34 -4.73 -3.91
CA ARG A 20 4.42 -5.73 -2.85
C ARG A 20 5.31 -5.26 -1.72
N GLN A 21 4.70 -5.00 -0.56
CA GLN A 21 5.39 -4.63 0.69
C GLN A 21 6.36 -3.45 0.52
N VAL A 22 5.97 -2.45 -0.27
CA VAL A 22 6.75 -1.24 -0.51
C VAL A 22 6.21 -0.07 0.30
N LEU A 23 4.90 0.19 0.23
CA LEU A 23 4.30 1.36 0.86
C LEU A 23 4.49 1.36 2.37
N GLN A 24 4.47 0.19 2.99
CA GLN A 24 4.63 0.04 4.43
C GLN A 24 5.93 0.62 4.98
N HIS A 25 6.95 0.77 4.15
CA HIS A 25 8.26 1.31 4.53
C HIS A 25 8.39 2.81 4.27
N LEU A 26 7.39 3.43 3.67
CA LEU A 26 7.44 4.82 3.22
C LEU A 26 6.65 5.75 4.15
N SER A 27 7.02 7.04 4.15
CA SER A 27 6.23 8.07 4.82
C SER A 27 4.91 8.29 4.07
N ASN A 28 3.93 8.90 4.75
CA ASN A 28 2.66 9.22 4.12
C ASN A 28 2.82 10.16 2.91
N ASN A 29 3.76 11.12 3.00
CA ASN A 29 4.03 12.03 1.88
C ASN A 29 4.51 11.27 0.64
N GLU A 30 5.41 10.32 0.81
CA GLU A 30 5.93 9.51 -0.28
C GLU A 30 4.83 8.61 -0.88
N ILE A 31 4.00 8.01 -0.01
CA ILE A 31 2.86 7.21 -0.47
C ILE A 31 1.90 8.07 -1.30
N GLN A 32 1.60 9.29 -0.85
CA GLN A 32 0.71 10.18 -1.58
C GLN A 32 1.27 10.53 -2.96
N GLN A 33 2.57 10.76 -3.06
CA GLN A 33 3.23 11.01 -4.34
C GLN A 33 3.07 9.83 -5.30
N ILE A 34 3.27 8.62 -4.78
CA ILE A 34 3.09 7.38 -5.56
C ILE A 34 1.64 7.25 -6.04
N LEU A 35 0.67 7.41 -5.14
CA LEU A 35 -0.75 7.28 -5.47
C LEU A 35 -1.18 8.29 -6.53
N ASN A 36 -0.66 9.52 -6.46
CA ASN A 36 -0.95 10.55 -7.46
C ASN A 36 -0.50 10.13 -8.86
N ARG A 37 0.57 9.34 -8.95
CA ARG A 37 1.11 8.85 -10.22
C ARG A 37 0.37 7.62 -10.75
N LEU A 38 -0.33 6.90 -9.89
CA LEU A 38 -1.01 5.66 -10.26
C LEU A 38 -2.45 5.87 -10.77
N LYS A 39 -2.96 7.08 -10.75
CA LYS A 39 -4.36 7.37 -11.11
C LYS A 39 -4.73 7.00 -12.55
N THR A 40 -3.76 6.85 -13.43
CA THR A 40 -3.99 6.50 -14.83
C THR A 40 -3.97 5.00 -15.09
N CYS A 41 -3.63 4.20 -14.10
CA CYS A 41 -3.66 2.73 -14.22
C CYS A 41 -5.11 2.24 -14.15
N LYS A 42 -5.37 1.06 -14.73
CA LYS A 42 -6.68 0.40 -14.62
C LYS A 42 -6.78 -0.42 -13.34
N TYR A 43 -5.68 -1.06 -12.94
CA TYR A 43 -5.66 -1.97 -11.81
C TYR A 43 -4.39 -1.80 -11.00
N ILE A 44 -4.52 -1.93 -9.68
CA ILE A 44 -3.37 -2.00 -8.77
C ILE A 44 -3.51 -3.28 -7.94
N ILE A 45 -2.48 -4.10 -7.92
CA ILE A 45 -2.39 -5.23 -7.00
C ILE A 45 -1.43 -4.84 -5.89
N LEU A 46 -1.96 -4.70 -4.68
CA LEU A 46 -1.23 -4.19 -3.53
C LEU A 46 -1.13 -5.24 -2.43
N THR A 47 0.08 -5.53 -1.98
CA THR A 47 0.34 -6.41 -0.85
C THR A 47 0.98 -5.61 0.28
N GLU A 48 0.40 -5.68 1.48
CA GLU A 48 0.88 -4.97 2.65
C GLU A 48 0.83 -5.84 3.91
N HIS A 49 1.72 -5.54 4.86
CA HIS A 49 1.74 -6.15 6.19
C HIS A 49 0.91 -5.27 7.14
N LEU A 50 -0.17 -5.81 7.67
CA LEU A 50 -1.16 -5.08 8.46
C LEU A 50 -1.34 -5.70 9.85
N PRO A 51 -1.83 -4.92 10.85
CA PRO A 51 -2.31 -5.52 12.10
C PRO A 51 -3.53 -6.40 11.86
N VAL A 52 -3.73 -7.39 12.74
CA VAL A 52 -4.94 -8.20 12.74
C VAL A 52 -6.06 -7.42 13.43
N GLY A 53 -7.28 -7.48 12.86
CA GLY A 53 -8.44 -6.78 13.42
C GLY A 53 -8.43 -5.30 13.08
N ASP A 54 -9.16 -4.53 13.87
CA ASP A 54 -9.27 -3.09 13.67
C ASP A 54 -7.97 -2.38 14.04
N PHE A 55 -7.61 -1.37 13.28
CA PHE A 55 -6.42 -0.57 13.54
C PHE A 55 -6.64 0.86 13.07
N ILE A 56 -5.82 1.78 13.61
CA ILE A 56 -5.81 3.17 13.15
C ILE A 56 -4.96 3.23 11.88
N PRO A 57 -5.56 3.52 10.70
CA PRO A 57 -4.81 3.49 9.46
C PRO A 57 -3.85 4.67 9.32
N ASN A 58 -2.77 4.43 8.60
CA ASN A 58 -1.90 5.47 8.04
C ASN A 58 -1.23 6.38 9.07
N THR A 59 -0.86 5.85 10.23
CA THR A 59 0.02 6.59 11.14
C THR A 59 1.31 6.94 10.39
N ASN A 60 1.71 8.21 10.43
CA ASN A 60 2.87 8.66 9.67
C ASN A 60 4.17 8.11 10.25
N LYS A 61 5.16 7.92 9.39
CA LYS A 61 6.49 7.47 9.78
C LYS A 61 7.55 8.04 8.83
N ILE A 62 8.80 8.00 9.27
CA ILE A 62 9.94 8.29 8.42
C ILE A 62 10.22 7.05 7.56
N ALA A 63 10.58 7.26 6.28
CA ALA A 63 10.95 6.17 5.40
C ALA A 63 12.11 5.36 5.98
N SER A 64 11.93 4.06 6.15
CA SER A 64 12.92 3.17 6.76
C SER A 64 12.56 1.72 6.52
N GLN A 65 13.35 0.80 7.07
CA GLN A 65 13.05 -0.63 7.03
C GLN A 65 11.91 -1.02 7.96
N GLY A 66 11.58 -0.18 8.96
CA GLY A 66 10.47 -0.44 9.87
C GLY A 66 9.11 -0.26 9.19
N ILE A 67 8.08 -0.77 9.83
CA ILE A 67 6.70 -0.63 9.38
C ILE A 67 5.83 -0.10 10.52
N ARG A 68 4.58 0.25 10.21
CA ARG A 68 3.65 0.87 11.17
C ARG A 68 3.09 -0.09 12.22
N LEU A 69 3.41 -1.37 12.13
CA LEU A 69 2.82 -2.41 12.96
C LEU A 69 3.03 -2.17 14.46
N LYS A 70 4.21 -1.67 14.85
CA LYS A 70 4.53 -1.35 16.25
C LYS A 70 3.61 -0.27 16.83
N GLN A 71 3.00 0.55 16.00
CA GLN A 71 2.06 1.60 16.38
C GLN A 71 0.61 1.15 16.22
N GLN A 72 0.37 -0.14 16.03
CA GLN A 72 -0.95 -0.69 15.75
C GLN A 72 -1.58 -0.02 14.53
N SER A 73 -0.79 0.18 13.49
CA SER A 73 -1.21 0.84 12.26
C SER A 73 -0.74 0.06 11.04
N GLY A 74 -1.34 0.36 9.90
CA GLY A 74 -0.97 -0.20 8.61
C GLY A 74 -1.39 0.77 7.50
N VAL A 75 -0.92 0.52 6.28
CA VAL A 75 -1.28 1.36 5.14
C VAL A 75 -2.64 0.94 4.60
N ASP A 76 -3.57 1.87 4.55
CA ASP A 76 -4.87 1.74 3.90
C ASP A 76 -5.05 2.93 2.95
N ILE A 77 -4.90 2.68 1.66
CA ILE A 77 -4.94 3.75 0.66
C ILE A 77 -6.33 4.35 0.49
N LEU A 78 -7.38 3.66 0.95
CA LEU A 78 -8.77 4.16 0.87
C LEU A 78 -9.11 5.10 2.02
N SER A 79 -8.34 5.06 3.11
CA SER A 79 -8.57 5.88 4.30
C SER A 79 -7.73 7.16 4.30
N ALA A 80 -8.12 8.11 5.16
CA ALA A 80 -7.35 9.36 5.31
C ALA A 80 -5.90 9.09 5.71
N PRO A 81 -4.94 9.88 5.29
CA PRO A 81 -5.08 11.11 4.49
C PRO A 81 -5.17 10.87 2.98
N PHE A 82 -5.05 9.61 2.53
CA PHE A 82 -4.97 9.33 1.10
C PHE A 82 -6.31 9.39 0.39
N ASN A 83 -7.34 8.78 0.96
CA ASN A 83 -8.70 8.73 0.40
C ASN A 83 -8.67 8.42 -1.12
N PHE A 84 -7.86 7.44 -1.50
CA PHE A 84 -7.64 7.10 -2.90
C PHE A 84 -8.93 6.57 -3.52
N GLN A 85 -9.32 7.11 -4.67
CA GLN A 85 -10.60 6.77 -5.31
C GLN A 85 -10.44 5.52 -6.17
N VAL A 86 -11.21 4.48 -5.84
CA VAL A 86 -11.27 3.24 -6.61
C VAL A 86 -12.72 2.87 -6.84
N LYS A 87 -12.97 2.11 -7.90
CA LYS A 87 -14.31 1.57 -8.19
C LYS A 87 -14.60 0.34 -7.34
N LYS A 88 -13.58 -0.46 -7.03
CA LYS A 88 -13.76 -1.75 -6.37
C LYS A 88 -12.47 -2.22 -5.73
N GLU A 89 -12.58 -2.90 -4.61
CA GLU A 89 -11.48 -3.66 -4.00
C GLU A 89 -11.89 -5.12 -3.90
N ASP A 90 -11.05 -6.02 -4.43
CA ASP A 90 -11.17 -7.47 -4.26
C ASP A 90 -9.99 -7.99 -3.45
N VAL A 91 -10.26 -8.58 -2.31
CA VAL A 91 -9.21 -9.23 -1.51
C VAL A 91 -8.86 -10.56 -2.16
N LEU A 92 -7.64 -10.67 -2.68
CA LEU A 92 -7.18 -11.87 -3.38
C LEU A 92 -6.62 -12.91 -2.42
N ASN A 93 -5.94 -12.46 -1.37
CA ASN A 93 -5.31 -13.35 -0.40
C ASN A 93 -5.10 -12.62 0.91
N GLU A 94 -5.19 -13.37 2.03
CA GLU A 94 -4.95 -12.84 3.36
C GLU A 94 -4.34 -13.95 4.21
N ILE A 95 -3.11 -13.75 4.68
CA ILE A 95 -2.39 -14.73 5.49
C ILE A 95 -2.16 -14.15 6.87
N ILE A 96 -2.76 -14.77 7.88
CA ILE A 96 -2.56 -14.37 9.28
C ILE A 96 -1.29 -15.02 9.78
N LEU A 97 -0.36 -14.19 10.27
CA LEU A 97 0.93 -14.64 10.77
C LEU A 97 0.81 -15.13 12.22
N LYS A 98 1.70 -16.04 12.61
CA LYS A 98 1.72 -16.61 13.97
C LYS A 98 2.19 -15.56 14.99
N ASN A 99 1.82 -15.79 16.27
CA ASN A 99 2.30 -15.01 17.42
C ASN A 99 1.95 -13.51 17.38
N GLY A 100 0.81 -13.17 16.80
CA GLY A 100 0.36 -11.79 16.75
C GLY A 100 1.18 -10.88 15.86
N SER A 101 1.94 -11.47 14.91
CA SER A 101 2.80 -10.69 14.00
C SER A 101 2.04 -9.98 12.88
N GLY A 102 0.70 -9.95 12.97
CA GLY A 102 -0.13 -9.30 11.96
C GLY A 102 -0.55 -10.24 10.84
N LYS A 103 -0.88 -9.64 9.69
CA LYS A 103 -1.30 -10.39 8.51
C LYS A 103 -0.70 -9.79 7.24
N ILE A 104 -0.55 -10.60 6.21
CA ILE A 104 -0.17 -10.15 4.86
C ILE A 104 -1.43 -10.19 4.01
N LYS A 105 -1.85 -9.05 3.49
CA LYS A 105 -3.07 -8.92 2.70
C LYS A 105 -2.73 -8.45 1.28
N THR A 106 -3.28 -9.13 0.29
CA THR A 106 -3.17 -8.75 -1.13
C THR A 106 -4.54 -8.40 -1.65
N SER A 107 -4.68 -7.21 -2.20
CA SER A 107 -5.93 -6.73 -2.79
C SER A 107 -5.73 -6.29 -4.23
N LEU A 108 -6.76 -6.48 -5.05
CA LEU A 108 -6.87 -5.93 -6.39
C LEU A 108 -7.80 -4.72 -6.32
N PHE A 109 -7.27 -3.56 -6.70
CA PHE A 109 -8.07 -2.34 -6.81
C PHE A 109 -8.36 -2.06 -8.29
N THR A 110 -9.62 -1.84 -8.60
CA THR A 110 -10.08 -1.41 -9.93
C THR A 110 -10.31 0.10 -9.88
N LEU A 111 -9.59 0.83 -10.71
CA LEU A 111 -9.64 2.30 -10.77
C LEU A 111 -10.64 2.82 -11.78
#